data_78dd233821fe18dbef9440d458e98caf
#
_entry.id   78dd233821fe18dbef9440d458e98caf
#
_cell.length_a   1.000
_cell.length_b   1.000
_cell.length_c   1.000
_cell.angle_alpha   90.00
_cell.angle_beta   90.00
_cell.angle_gamma   90.00
#
_symmetry.space_group_name_H-M   'P 1'
#
loop_
_entity.id
_entity.type
_entity.pdbx_description
1 polymer ?
#
loop_
_entity_poly.entity_id
_entity_poly.type
_entity_poly.pdbx_seq_one_letter_code
_entity_poly.pdbx_strand_id
1 'polypeptide(L)'
;SGIDQFDQVLEQIGATKIERLFIPGKYEDRLRAEGMHRWYIVYFDQNADLDKAAQMFASVAEVEKVQYDSRLCHITDVKPAAATINVPATRADNSLYPAFNDPELSKQWHYINIGDTSVFTGVKAGADINVGEAWDITAGDPRVIVAVIDGMVKYDHPDLADNMWVNTAEKSGKPGVDDDGNGYVDDIYGVNFVTREWDGTTELQAGYSDHGTHVAGTVAAVNNNGKGVCGVAGGT
;
A
#
# COMPACT_ATOMS: atom_id res chain seq x y z
N SER A 1 14.95 28.29 9.17
CA SER A 1 15.79 27.12 8.83
C SER A 1 17.25 27.35 9.27
N GLY A 2 17.73 28.58 9.31
CA GLY A 2 19.13 28.94 9.51
C GLY A 2 19.92 28.96 8.19
N ILE A 3 19.26 28.86 7.06
CA ILE A 3 19.82 29.06 5.71
C ILE A 3 19.10 30.25 5.09
N ASP A 4 19.78 31.39 5.06
CA ASP A 4 19.18 32.68 4.70
C ASP A 4 18.52 32.67 3.32
N GLN A 5 19.16 32.05 2.34
CA GLN A 5 18.62 31.96 0.98
C GLN A 5 17.36 31.09 0.92
N PHE A 6 17.32 29.99 1.67
CA PHE A 6 16.14 29.13 1.78
C PHE A 6 14.97 29.87 2.45
N ASP A 7 15.25 30.60 3.53
CA ASP A 7 14.25 31.40 4.24
C ASP A 7 13.67 32.52 3.36
N GLN A 8 14.51 33.16 2.52
CA GLN A 8 14.05 34.14 1.52
C GLN A 8 13.12 33.49 0.47
N VAL A 9 13.39 32.26 0.01
CA VAL A 9 12.51 31.56 -0.91
C VAL A 9 11.17 31.25 -0.27
N LEU A 10 11.15 30.78 0.99
CA LEU A 10 9.92 30.54 1.75
C LEU A 10 9.04 31.81 1.83
N GLU A 11 9.65 32.96 2.11
CA GLU A 11 8.96 34.23 2.19
C GLU A 11 8.40 34.65 0.81
N GLN A 12 9.20 34.54 -0.26
CA GLN A 12 8.80 34.96 -1.61
C GLN A 12 7.65 34.13 -2.19
N ILE A 13 7.56 32.84 -1.85
CA ILE A 13 6.45 31.99 -2.29
C ILE A 13 5.24 32.05 -1.36
N GLY A 14 5.33 32.77 -0.24
CA GLY A 14 4.28 32.82 0.76
C GLY A 14 4.07 31.49 1.46
N ALA A 15 5.14 30.82 1.82
CA ALA A 15 5.06 29.55 2.53
C ALA A 15 4.29 29.68 3.84
N THR A 16 3.30 28.81 4.04
CA THR A 16 2.42 28.83 5.23
C THR A 16 2.86 27.82 6.28
N LYS A 17 3.54 26.76 5.86
CA LYS A 17 4.01 25.66 6.72
C LYS A 17 5.20 24.97 6.08
N ILE A 18 6.10 24.49 6.92
CA ILE A 18 7.16 23.54 6.56
C ILE A 18 7.23 22.46 7.62
N GLU A 19 7.35 21.22 7.21
CA GLU A 19 7.44 20.08 8.12
C GLU A 19 8.31 18.98 7.55
N ARG A 20 8.86 18.13 8.40
CA ARG A 20 9.61 16.95 7.96
C ARG A 20 8.65 15.95 7.30
N LEU A 21 9.06 15.40 6.15
CA LEU A 21 8.33 14.33 5.48
C LEU A 21 8.35 13.06 6.36
N PHE A 22 9.50 12.70 6.90
CA PHE A 22 9.65 11.55 7.80
C PHE A 22 9.66 12.02 9.25
N ILE A 23 8.70 11.54 10.03
CA ILE A 23 8.47 11.96 11.41
C ILE A 23 9.60 11.47 12.31
N PRO A 24 10.19 12.33 13.16
CA PRO A 24 11.17 11.88 14.13
C PRO A 24 10.53 10.98 15.19
N GLY A 25 11.22 9.93 15.60
CA GLY A 25 10.73 8.97 16.58
C GLY A 25 11.78 7.90 16.88
N LYS A 26 11.36 6.74 17.31
CA LYS A 26 12.20 5.57 17.67
C LYS A 26 13.30 5.25 16.64
N TYR A 27 13.06 5.51 15.37
CA TYR A 27 14.00 5.21 14.27
C TYR A 27 14.79 6.41 13.77
N GLU A 28 14.89 7.50 14.55
CA GLU A 28 15.55 8.74 14.14
C GLU A 28 17.01 8.51 13.71
N ASP A 29 17.78 7.66 14.42
CA ASP A 29 19.16 7.35 14.03
C ASP A 29 19.25 6.70 12.66
N ARG A 30 18.29 5.85 12.33
CA ARG A 30 18.18 5.20 11.03
C ARG A 30 17.78 6.20 9.93
N LEU A 31 16.80 7.06 10.21
CA LEU A 31 16.43 8.16 9.31
C LEU A 31 17.60 9.09 9.02
N ARG A 32 18.45 9.33 10.03
CA ARG A 32 19.66 10.15 9.88
C ARG A 32 20.74 9.44 9.06
N ALA A 33 20.97 8.16 9.29
CA ALA A 33 21.95 7.37 8.54
C ALA A 33 21.63 7.33 7.05
N GLU A 34 20.34 7.21 6.71
CA GLU A 34 19.84 7.16 5.33
C GLU A 34 19.56 8.57 4.73
N GLY A 35 19.80 9.65 5.46
CA GLY A 35 19.55 11.01 4.99
C GLY A 35 18.09 11.43 4.91
N MET A 36 17.15 10.56 5.31
CA MET A 36 15.71 10.81 5.23
C MET A 36 15.24 11.96 6.12
N HIS A 37 15.97 12.24 7.21
CA HIS A 37 15.69 13.36 8.10
C HIS A 37 15.82 14.75 7.43
N ARG A 38 16.37 14.82 6.22
CA ARG A 38 16.56 16.05 5.43
C ARG A 38 15.41 16.34 4.45
N TRP A 39 14.38 15.49 4.40
CA TRP A 39 13.24 15.70 3.54
C TRP A 39 12.16 16.50 4.23
N TYR A 40 11.69 17.55 3.56
CA TYR A 40 10.67 18.46 4.07
C TYR A 40 9.57 18.68 3.05
N ILE A 41 8.33 18.85 3.53
CA ILE A 41 7.20 19.32 2.75
C ILE A 41 7.02 20.80 3.01
N VAL A 42 6.89 21.58 1.94
CA VAL A 42 6.63 23.02 2.01
C VAL A 42 5.22 23.28 1.49
N TYR A 43 4.38 23.89 2.30
CA TYR A 43 3.02 24.28 1.97
C TYR A 43 2.95 25.76 1.64
N PHE A 44 2.28 26.14 0.57
CA PHE A 44 2.09 27.51 0.14
C PHE A 44 0.76 27.66 -0.63
N ASP A 45 0.39 28.87 -1.04
CA ASP A 45 -0.89 29.12 -1.70
C ASP A 45 -1.06 28.27 -2.97
N GLN A 46 -2.22 27.64 -3.10
CA GLN A 46 -2.55 26.75 -4.24
C GLN A 46 -2.56 27.47 -5.60
N ASN A 47 -2.62 28.82 -5.62
CA ASN A 47 -2.58 29.63 -6.83
C ASN A 47 -1.16 30.08 -7.19
N ALA A 48 -0.16 29.75 -6.37
CA ALA A 48 1.22 30.07 -6.66
C ALA A 48 1.74 29.24 -7.86
N ASP A 49 2.68 29.81 -8.59
CA ASP A 49 3.35 29.13 -9.69
C ASP A 49 4.29 28.05 -9.14
N LEU A 50 3.86 26.80 -9.25
CA LEU A 50 4.54 25.64 -8.71
C LEU A 50 5.91 25.41 -9.34
N ASP A 51 6.03 25.60 -10.66
CA ASP A 51 7.28 25.42 -11.38
C ASP A 51 8.29 26.51 -11.01
N LYS A 52 7.85 27.74 -10.84
CA LYS A 52 8.68 28.84 -10.39
C LYS A 52 9.17 28.61 -8.94
N ALA A 53 8.29 28.16 -8.05
CA ALA A 53 8.67 27.82 -6.69
C ALA A 53 9.73 26.69 -6.66
N ALA A 54 9.54 25.65 -7.45
CA ALA A 54 10.51 24.56 -7.57
C ALA A 54 11.88 25.04 -8.08
N GLN A 55 11.92 25.91 -9.10
CA GLN A 55 13.13 26.49 -9.62
C GLN A 55 13.86 27.36 -8.58
N MET A 56 13.11 28.15 -7.80
CA MET A 56 13.67 28.96 -6.74
C MET A 56 14.33 28.10 -5.66
N PHE A 57 13.68 27.04 -5.19
CA PHE A 57 14.31 26.11 -4.26
C PHE A 57 15.51 25.39 -4.86
N ALA A 58 15.44 24.97 -6.12
CA ALA A 58 16.55 24.30 -6.79
C ALA A 58 17.78 25.22 -6.98
N SER A 59 17.61 26.55 -6.87
CA SER A 59 18.72 27.51 -6.93
C SER A 59 19.46 27.70 -5.59
N VAL A 60 18.90 27.19 -4.49
CA VAL A 60 19.52 27.24 -3.16
C VAL A 60 20.59 26.15 -3.06
N ALA A 61 21.84 26.54 -2.76
CA ALA A 61 22.98 25.62 -2.79
C ALA A 61 22.86 24.43 -1.83
N GLU A 62 22.17 24.61 -0.72
CA GLU A 62 21.93 23.58 0.29
C GLU A 62 20.75 22.65 -0.04
N VAL A 63 20.01 22.95 -1.08
CA VAL A 63 18.89 22.10 -1.57
C VAL A 63 19.41 21.13 -2.63
N GLU A 64 19.53 19.88 -2.24
CA GLU A 64 20.03 18.81 -3.12
C GLU A 64 19.01 18.40 -4.16
N LYS A 65 17.71 18.37 -3.78
CA LYS A 65 16.63 17.87 -4.64
C LYS A 65 15.30 18.54 -4.32
N VAL A 66 14.55 18.87 -5.37
CA VAL A 66 13.15 19.32 -5.30
C VAL A 66 12.27 18.34 -6.02
N GLN A 67 11.14 17.98 -5.42
CA GLN A 67 10.12 17.12 -6.01
C GLN A 67 8.74 17.71 -5.75
N TYR A 68 7.82 17.46 -6.67
CA TYR A 68 6.41 17.78 -6.45
C TYR A 68 5.77 16.72 -5.57
N ASP A 69 4.93 17.16 -4.64
CA ASP A 69 3.99 16.27 -3.97
C ASP A 69 2.79 16.08 -4.90
N SER A 70 2.82 14.98 -5.66
CA SER A 70 1.85 14.71 -6.71
C SER A 70 0.63 14.02 -6.13
N ARG A 71 -0.55 14.54 -6.45
CA ARG A 71 -1.80 13.85 -6.16
C ARG A 71 -1.87 12.55 -6.98
N LEU A 72 -1.94 11.42 -6.29
CA LEU A 72 -2.23 10.15 -6.94
C LEU A 72 -3.68 10.15 -7.43
N CYS A 73 -3.87 9.86 -8.72
CA CYS A 73 -5.17 9.65 -9.31
C CYS A 73 -5.32 8.18 -9.68
N HIS A 74 -6.49 7.60 -9.43
CA HIS A 74 -6.80 6.27 -9.94
C HIS A 74 -6.80 6.31 -11.47
N ILE A 75 -6.07 5.38 -12.09
CA ILE A 75 -6.11 5.21 -13.55
C ILE A 75 -7.36 4.38 -13.87
N THR A 76 -8.48 5.03 -14.13
CA THR A 76 -9.75 4.37 -14.45
C THR A 76 -9.88 3.96 -15.92
N ASP A 77 -8.98 4.41 -16.82
CA ASP A 77 -9.13 4.29 -18.26
C ASP A 77 -7.94 3.65 -19.00
N VAL A 78 -7.18 2.79 -18.35
CA VAL A 78 -6.18 1.99 -19.08
C VAL A 78 -6.90 0.89 -19.85
N LYS A 79 -7.14 1.11 -21.15
CA LYS A 79 -7.50 0.00 -22.04
C LYS A 79 -6.32 -0.97 -22.08
N PRO A 80 -6.51 -2.24 -21.73
CA PRO A 80 -5.41 -3.21 -21.83
C PRO A 80 -4.92 -3.27 -23.27
N ALA A 81 -3.63 -3.02 -23.48
CA ALA A 81 -3.01 -3.30 -24.78
C ALA A 81 -3.11 -4.82 -25.01
N ALA A 82 -3.68 -5.20 -26.13
CA ALA A 82 -3.76 -6.61 -26.52
C ALA A 82 -2.34 -7.12 -26.82
N ALA A 83 -1.64 -7.59 -25.82
CA ALA A 83 -0.38 -8.30 -25.99
C ALA A 83 -0.69 -9.78 -26.27
N THR A 84 -0.44 -10.22 -27.50
CA THR A 84 -0.54 -11.64 -27.87
C THR A 84 0.73 -12.35 -27.35
N ILE A 85 0.68 -12.84 -26.13
CA ILE A 85 1.73 -13.72 -25.61
C ILE A 85 1.34 -15.17 -25.97
N ASN A 86 2.17 -15.82 -26.79
CA ASN A 86 1.99 -17.25 -27.09
C ASN A 86 2.56 -18.08 -25.94
N VAL A 87 1.72 -18.45 -24.98
CA VAL A 87 2.06 -19.43 -23.95
C VAL A 87 1.49 -20.78 -24.38
N PRO A 88 2.24 -21.90 -24.31
CA PRO A 88 1.70 -23.23 -24.65
C PRO A 88 0.54 -23.58 -23.70
N ALA A 89 -0.60 -23.97 -24.27
CA ALA A 89 -1.74 -24.43 -23.51
C ALA A 89 -1.50 -25.87 -23.05
N THR A 90 -1.10 -26.05 -21.79
CA THR A 90 -0.85 -27.40 -21.23
C THR A 90 -1.40 -27.58 -19.81
N ARG A 91 -2.50 -26.91 -19.44
CA ARG A 91 -3.14 -27.17 -18.15
C ARG A 91 -4.65 -27.24 -18.28
N ALA A 92 -5.17 -28.45 -18.34
CA ALA A 92 -6.60 -28.76 -18.32
C ALA A 92 -6.94 -29.72 -17.16
N ASP A 93 -6.37 -29.51 -15.96
CA ASP A 93 -6.58 -30.40 -14.84
C ASP A 93 -6.98 -29.60 -13.58
N ASN A 94 -8.18 -29.87 -13.08
CA ASN A 94 -8.70 -29.32 -11.81
C ASN A 94 -7.93 -29.82 -10.58
N SER A 95 -6.99 -30.79 -10.73
CA SER A 95 -6.13 -31.26 -9.64
C SER A 95 -5.09 -30.24 -9.18
N LEU A 96 -4.97 -29.09 -9.90
CA LEU A 96 -4.03 -28.01 -9.58
C LEU A 96 -4.51 -27.08 -8.46
N TYR A 97 -5.80 -27.13 -8.13
CA TYR A 97 -6.29 -26.39 -6.97
C TYR A 97 -5.98 -27.19 -5.71
N PRO A 98 -5.29 -26.60 -4.73
CA PRO A 98 -5.23 -27.22 -3.41
C PRO A 98 -6.65 -27.42 -2.90
N ALA A 99 -6.81 -28.36 -1.97
CA ALA A 99 -8.13 -28.65 -1.39
C ALA A 99 -8.59 -27.55 -0.43
N PHE A 100 -8.40 -26.27 -0.82
CA PHE A 100 -8.95 -25.13 -0.09
C PHE A 100 -10.45 -25.03 -0.31
N ASN A 101 -11.17 -24.63 0.73
CA ASN A 101 -12.64 -24.61 0.71
C ASN A 101 -13.22 -23.20 0.45
N ASP A 102 -12.39 -22.26 0.01
CA ASP A 102 -12.78 -20.88 -0.25
C ASP A 102 -13.63 -20.81 -1.52
N PRO A 103 -14.89 -20.33 -1.43
CA PRO A 103 -15.88 -20.53 -2.49
C PRO A 103 -15.57 -19.77 -3.78
N GLU A 104 -14.78 -18.70 -3.72
CA GLU A 104 -14.46 -17.86 -4.87
C GLU A 104 -13.08 -18.20 -5.49
N LEU A 105 -12.34 -19.17 -4.95
CA LEU A 105 -11.03 -19.57 -5.48
C LEU A 105 -11.08 -19.90 -6.97
N SER A 106 -12.10 -20.62 -7.41
CA SER A 106 -12.24 -20.99 -8.83
C SER A 106 -12.43 -19.79 -9.77
N LYS A 107 -12.81 -18.63 -9.25
CA LYS A 107 -12.93 -17.38 -10.01
C LYS A 107 -11.64 -16.58 -10.07
N GLN A 108 -10.64 -16.94 -9.28
CA GLN A 108 -9.32 -16.29 -9.25
C GLN A 108 -8.42 -16.82 -10.38
N TRP A 109 -8.86 -16.61 -11.63
CA TRP A 109 -8.17 -17.09 -12.84
C TRP A 109 -6.71 -16.62 -12.94
N HIS A 110 -6.34 -15.53 -12.29
CA HIS A 110 -4.97 -15.05 -12.23
C HIS A 110 -4.08 -15.91 -11.33
N TYR A 111 -4.66 -16.75 -10.49
CA TYR A 111 -3.95 -17.71 -9.65
C TYR A 111 -3.70 -19.01 -10.40
N ILE A 112 -4.77 -19.59 -10.96
CA ILE A 112 -4.73 -20.85 -11.71
C ILE A 112 -5.74 -20.72 -12.87
N ASN A 113 -5.23 -20.58 -14.08
CA ASN A 113 -6.05 -20.36 -15.27
C ASN A 113 -6.22 -21.63 -16.07
N ILE A 114 -7.37 -22.27 -15.93
CA ILE A 114 -7.73 -23.45 -16.70
C ILE A 114 -8.39 -23.12 -18.05
N GLY A 115 -8.54 -21.86 -18.40
CA GLY A 115 -9.18 -21.40 -19.64
C GLY A 115 -10.70 -21.31 -19.55
N ASP A 116 -11.28 -21.22 -18.36
CA ASP A 116 -12.71 -21.10 -18.16
C ASP A 116 -13.22 -19.73 -18.60
N THR A 117 -13.82 -19.66 -19.77
CA THR A 117 -14.39 -18.44 -20.35
C THR A 117 -15.66 -17.96 -19.64
N SER A 118 -16.24 -18.74 -18.73
CA SER A 118 -17.38 -18.30 -17.93
C SER A 118 -16.98 -17.30 -16.84
N VAL A 119 -15.72 -17.36 -16.39
CA VAL A 119 -15.16 -16.44 -15.37
C VAL A 119 -14.75 -15.13 -16.01
N PHE A 120 -14.02 -15.19 -17.13
CA PHE A 120 -13.56 -14.01 -17.84
C PHE A 120 -13.40 -14.29 -19.34
N THR A 121 -13.92 -13.41 -20.19
CA THR A 121 -13.78 -13.55 -21.64
C THR A 121 -12.35 -13.25 -22.10
N GLY A 122 -11.78 -14.16 -22.89
CA GLY A 122 -10.42 -14.02 -23.40
C GLY A 122 -9.34 -14.63 -22.50
N VAL A 123 -9.72 -15.38 -21.48
CA VAL A 123 -8.76 -16.18 -20.69
C VAL A 123 -8.07 -17.21 -21.57
N LYS A 124 -6.81 -17.47 -21.26
CA LYS A 124 -5.97 -18.46 -21.89
C LYS A 124 -5.40 -19.39 -20.84
N ALA A 125 -5.68 -20.67 -20.92
CA ALA A 125 -5.16 -21.65 -19.98
C ALA A 125 -3.63 -21.52 -19.80
N GLY A 126 -3.18 -21.53 -18.56
CA GLY A 126 -1.78 -21.35 -18.17
C GLY A 126 -1.24 -19.91 -18.23
N ALA A 127 -2.09 -18.91 -18.53
CA ALA A 127 -1.71 -17.50 -18.39
C ALA A 127 -2.09 -17.03 -16.98
N ASP A 128 -1.30 -17.42 -15.99
CA ASP A 128 -1.49 -17.19 -14.56
C ASP A 128 -0.16 -17.11 -13.81
N ILE A 129 -0.20 -16.90 -12.50
CA ILE A 129 1.00 -16.85 -11.65
C ILE A 129 1.43 -18.23 -11.13
N ASN A 130 0.72 -19.28 -11.47
CA ASN A 130 1.00 -20.67 -11.08
C ASN A 130 1.13 -20.86 -9.55
N VAL A 131 0.26 -20.21 -8.79
CA VAL A 131 0.36 -20.20 -7.32
C VAL A 131 0.12 -21.58 -6.70
N GLY A 132 -0.60 -22.47 -7.39
CA GLY A 132 -0.85 -23.84 -6.90
C GLY A 132 0.46 -24.60 -6.56
N GLU A 133 1.46 -24.53 -7.45
CA GLU A 133 2.77 -25.15 -7.19
C GLU A 133 3.54 -24.43 -6.05
N ALA A 134 3.32 -23.11 -5.88
CA ALA A 134 3.91 -22.39 -4.76
C ALA A 134 3.30 -22.83 -3.42
N TRP A 135 2.00 -23.08 -3.40
CA TRP A 135 1.29 -23.55 -2.19
C TRP A 135 1.69 -24.99 -1.77
N ASP A 136 2.21 -25.80 -2.68
CA ASP A 136 2.83 -27.09 -2.32
C ASP A 136 4.12 -26.91 -1.48
N ILE A 137 4.73 -25.72 -1.54
CA ILE A 137 5.94 -25.38 -0.79
C ILE A 137 5.59 -24.56 0.45
N THR A 138 4.80 -23.52 0.28
CA THR A 138 4.37 -22.62 1.36
C THR A 138 3.17 -21.79 0.93
N ALA A 139 2.24 -21.57 1.85
CA ALA A 139 1.15 -20.63 1.70
C ALA A 139 1.35 -19.35 2.52
N GLY A 140 2.60 -19.05 2.90
CA GLY A 140 2.98 -17.87 3.65
C GLY A 140 3.60 -18.19 5.01
N ASP A 141 4.09 -17.14 5.67
CA ASP A 141 4.65 -17.21 7.02
C ASP A 141 4.22 -15.95 7.78
N PRO A 142 3.54 -16.06 8.93
CA PRO A 142 3.04 -14.92 9.70
C PRO A 142 4.14 -13.99 10.23
N ARG A 143 5.41 -14.40 10.16
CA ARG A 143 6.56 -13.54 10.49
C ARG A 143 6.90 -12.55 9.39
N VAL A 144 6.39 -12.76 8.17
CA VAL A 144 6.59 -11.85 7.03
C VAL A 144 5.49 -10.83 7.02
N ILE A 145 5.85 -9.58 7.30
CA ILE A 145 4.90 -8.46 7.30
C ILE A 145 4.94 -7.79 5.93
N VAL A 146 3.79 -7.65 5.29
CA VAL A 146 3.62 -6.96 4.01
C VAL A 146 2.89 -5.65 4.25
N ALA A 147 3.50 -4.53 3.86
CA ALA A 147 2.84 -3.23 3.91
C ALA A 147 2.07 -2.99 2.61
N VAL A 148 0.76 -2.78 2.72
CA VAL A 148 -0.10 -2.36 1.62
C VAL A 148 -0.20 -0.83 1.66
N ILE A 149 0.51 -0.17 0.73
CA ILE A 149 0.51 1.29 0.59
C ILE A 149 -0.50 1.64 -0.51
N ASP A 150 -1.73 1.89 -0.08
CA ASP A 150 -2.88 2.02 -0.99
C ASP A 150 -3.93 3.00 -0.42
N GLY A 151 -5.13 2.97 -0.96
CA GLY A 151 -6.30 3.49 -0.28
C GLY A 151 -6.45 2.84 1.10
N MET A 152 -7.52 2.79 1.73
CA MET A 152 -7.67 2.15 3.03
C MET A 152 -7.84 0.63 2.88
N VAL A 153 -7.46 -0.12 3.91
CA VAL A 153 -7.74 -1.55 4.03
C VAL A 153 -8.79 -1.76 5.12
N LYS A 154 -9.87 -2.47 4.80
CA LYS A 154 -10.86 -2.92 5.78
C LYS A 154 -10.25 -4.05 6.63
N TYR A 155 -9.55 -3.67 7.69
CA TYR A 155 -8.79 -4.57 8.55
C TYR A 155 -9.67 -5.60 9.29
N ASP A 156 -10.95 -5.28 9.52
CA ASP A 156 -11.95 -6.17 10.14
C ASP A 156 -12.75 -7.00 9.12
N HIS A 157 -12.30 -7.01 7.84
CA HIS A 157 -12.96 -7.83 6.82
C HIS A 157 -12.91 -9.32 7.21
N PRO A 158 -14.03 -10.06 7.15
CA PRO A 158 -14.11 -11.43 7.66
C PRO A 158 -13.18 -12.44 6.97
N ASP A 159 -12.61 -12.05 5.84
CA ASP A 159 -11.66 -12.84 5.06
C ASP A 159 -10.21 -12.31 5.15
N LEU A 160 -9.97 -11.29 5.98
CA LEU A 160 -8.66 -10.66 6.18
C LEU A 160 -8.24 -10.59 7.64
N ALA A 161 -9.18 -10.43 8.55
CA ALA A 161 -8.93 -10.03 9.93
C ALA A 161 -7.91 -10.91 10.67
N ASP A 162 -7.91 -12.23 10.41
CA ASP A 162 -7.01 -13.17 11.07
C ASP A 162 -5.56 -13.07 10.56
N ASN A 163 -5.35 -12.50 9.38
CA ASN A 163 -4.03 -12.29 8.77
C ASN A 163 -3.54 -10.83 8.87
N MET A 164 -4.35 -9.94 9.45
CA MET A 164 -3.93 -8.56 9.63
C MET A 164 -2.83 -8.43 10.67
N TRP A 165 -1.75 -7.73 10.30
CA TRP A 165 -0.75 -7.32 11.26
C TRP A 165 -1.36 -6.39 12.31
N VAL A 166 -0.93 -6.53 13.55
CA VAL A 166 -1.39 -5.72 14.67
C VAL A 166 -0.20 -5.17 15.43
N ASN A 167 -0.14 -3.84 15.60
CA ASN A 167 0.75 -3.22 16.57
C ASN A 167 0.26 -3.53 17.98
N THR A 168 0.86 -4.53 18.61
CA THR A 168 0.41 -5.03 19.91
C THR A 168 0.70 -4.05 21.05
N ALA A 169 1.71 -3.19 20.90
CA ALA A 169 2.00 -2.15 21.88
C ALA A 169 0.86 -1.12 21.91
N GLU A 170 0.47 -0.63 20.74
CA GLU A 170 -0.63 0.31 20.61
C GLU A 170 -1.98 -0.31 21.01
N LYS A 171 -2.29 -1.53 20.55
CA LYS A 171 -3.55 -2.21 20.88
C LYS A 171 -3.75 -2.46 22.37
N SER A 172 -2.67 -2.70 23.11
CA SER A 172 -2.71 -2.93 24.56
C SER A 172 -2.34 -1.69 25.37
N GLY A 173 -2.00 -0.62 24.71
CA GLY A 173 -1.54 0.64 25.27
C GLY A 173 -2.67 1.54 25.76
N LYS A 174 -2.37 2.83 25.86
CA LYS A 174 -3.32 3.86 26.30
C LYS A 174 -3.85 4.63 25.09
N PRO A 175 -5.16 4.73 24.90
CA PRO A 175 -5.72 5.54 23.83
C PRO A 175 -5.17 6.98 23.83
N GLY A 176 -4.75 7.45 22.66
CA GLY A 176 -4.16 8.77 22.47
C GLY A 176 -2.68 8.89 22.86
N VAL A 177 -1.98 7.78 23.05
CA VAL A 177 -0.57 7.71 23.40
C VAL A 177 0.19 6.88 22.37
N ASP A 178 1.35 7.33 21.94
CA ASP A 178 2.32 6.54 21.18
C ASP A 178 3.06 5.61 22.17
N ASP A 179 2.56 4.39 22.35
CA ASP A 179 3.05 3.48 23.40
C ASP A 179 4.35 2.76 22.99
N ASP A 180 4.71 2.71 21.70
CA ASP A 180 5.97 2.11 21.23
C ASP A 180 7.03 3.13 20.82
N GLY A 181 6.71 4.43 20.82
CA GLY A 181 7.63 5.53 20.52
C GLY A 181 8.04 5.58 19.04
N ASN A 182 7.18 5.09 18.14
CA ASN A 182 7.47 5.08 16.70
C ASN A 182 7.11 6.41 15.99
N GLY A 183 6.41 7.31 16.66
CA GLY A 183 5.96 8.62 16.18
C GLY A 183 4.52 8.64 15.70
N TYR A 184 3.79 7.54 15.83
CA TYR A 184 2.39 7.41 15.45
C TYR A 184 1.56 6.96 16.63
N VAL A 185 0.51 7.71 16.94
CA VAL A 185 -0.40 7.43 18.05
C VAL A 185 -1.47 6.44 17.58
N ASP A 186 -1.75 5.42 18.38
CA ASP A 186 -2.80 4.43 18.13
C ASP A 186 -2.73 3.77 16.72
N ASP A 187 -1.53 3.55 16.18
CA ASP A 187 -1.33 2.95 14.85
C ASP A 187 -1.52 1.42 14.84
N ILE A 188 -2.63 0.95 15.43
CA ILE A 188 -2.92 -0.47 15.69
C ILE A 188 -2.83 -1.33 14.43
N TYR A 189 -3.37 -0.86 13.29
CA TYR A 189 -3.40 -1.59 12.02
C TYR A 189 -2.66 -0.86 10.90
N GLY A 190 -2.08 0.29 11.18
CA GLY A 190 -1.41 1.16 10.22
C GLY A 190 -1.79 2.61 10.39
N VAL A 191 -1.44 3.44 9.41
CA VAL A 191 -1.57 4.90 9.49
C VAL A 191 -2.17 5.49 8.22
N ASN A 192 -2.91 6.59 8.36
CA ASN A 192 -3.38 7.39 7.23
C ASN A 192 -2.43 8.57 6.99
N PHE A 193 -1.56 8.44 6.00
CA PHE A 193 -0.60 9.48 5.65
C PHE A 193 -1.22 10.70 4.97
N VAL A 194 -2.45 10.61 4.49
CA VAL A 194 -3.14 11.73 3.81
C VAL A 194 -3.72 12.70 4.82
N THR A 195 -4.47 12.20 5.80
CA THR A 195 -5.06 13.04 6.86
C THR A 195 -4.09 13.27 8.00
N ARG A 196 -3.07 12.41 8.12
CA ARG A 196 -2.15 12.37 9.27
C ARG A 196 -2.86 12.18 10.61
N GLU A 197 -4.00 11.52 10.55
CA GLU A 197 -4.73 11.06 11.71
C GLU A 197 -4.27 9.63 12.01
N TRP A 198 -3.71 9.45 13.19
CA TRP A 198 -3.06 8.20 13.62
C TRP A 198 -3.91 7.40 14.58
N ASP A 199 -5.21 7.63 14.58
CA ASP A 199 -6.14 7.06 15.57
C ASP A 199 -6.50 5.58 15.33
N GLY A 200 -5.81 4.91 14.40
CA GLY A 200 -6.05 3.49 14.10
C GLY A 200 -7.45 3.15 13.63
N THR A 201 -8.36 4.11 13.61
CA THR A 201 -9.72 3.94 13.11
C THR A 201 -9.76 4.24 11.62
N THR A 202 -9.12 3.42 10.83
CA THR A 202 -9.26 3.48 9.38
C THR A 202 -10.59 2.85 8.98
N GLU A 203 -11.70 3.43 9.43
CA GLU A 203 -12.98 3.13 8.81
C GLU A 203 -12.90 3.59 7.35
N LEU A 204 -13.29 2.72 6.44
CA LEU A 204 -13.50 3.08 5.05
C LEU A 204 -14.49 4.23 5.01
N GLN A 205 -14.00 5.45 4.80
CA GLN A 205 -14.91 6.59 4.59
C GLN A 205 -15.72 6.32 3.34
N ALA A 206 -17.02 6.59 3.41
CA ALA A 206 -17.92 6.43 2.26
C ALA A 206 -17.37 7.21 1.05
N GLY A 207 -17.04 6.49 -0.03
CA GLY A 207 -16.51 7.07 -1.26
C GLY A 207 -15.04 6.73 -1.55
N TYR A 208 -14.31 6.08 -0.65
CA TYR A 208 -13.00 5.50 -0.98
C TYR A 208 -13.18 4.12 -1.63
N SER A 209 -12.32 3.82 -2.59
CA SER A 209 -12.37 2.56 -3.32
C SER A 209 -11.99 1.39 -2.42
N ASP A 210 -12.62 0.24 -2.65
CA ASP A 210 -12.29 -1.03 -2.02
C ASP A 210 -10.92 -1.57 -2.47
N HIS A 211 -10.16 -0.78 -3.23
CA HIS A 211 -8.93 -1.19 -3.91
C HIS A 211 -7.90 -1.74 -2.93
N GLY A 212 -7.56 -0.98 -1.87
CA GLY A 212 -6.58 -1.43 -0.87
C GLY A 212 -7.00 -2.72 -0.16
N THR A 213 -8.30 -2.88 0.11
CA THR A 213 -8.85 -4.13 0.68
C THR A 213 -8.70 -5.29 -0.28
N HIS A 214 -8.97 -5.07 -1.58
CA HIS A 214 -8.79 -6.08 -2.62
C HIS A 214 -7.31 -6.46 -2.80
N VAL A 215 -6.41 -5.47 -2.79
CA VAL A 215 -4.96 -5.71 -2.85
C VAL A 215 -4.49 -6.52 -1.65
N ALA A 216 -4.92 -6.14 -0.43
CA ALA A 216 -4.61 -6.90 0.78
C ALA A 216 -5.17 -8.33 0.70
N GLY A 217 -6.37 -8.52 0.16
CA GLY A 217 -6.97 -9.83 -0.08
C GLY A 217 -6.15 -10.68 -1.04
N THR A 218 -5.65 -10.10 -2.11
CA THR A 218 -4.74 -10.80 -3.05
C THR A 218 -3.46 -11.25 -2.36
N VAL A 219 -2.94 -10.46 -1.43
CA VAL A 219 -1.75 -10.83 -0.66
C VAL A 219 -2.09 -11.93 0.35
N ALA A 220 -3.11 -11.76 1.18
CA ALA A 220 -3.29 -12.57 2.38
C ALA A 220 -4.76 -12.72 2.85
N ALA A 221 -5.73 -12.81 1.93
CA ALA A 221 -7.04 -13.35 2.34
C ALA A 221 -6.83 -14.73 2.98
N VAL A 222 -7.60 -15.05 4.03
CA VAL A 222 -7.37 -16.26 4.84
C VAL A 222 -7.76 -17.50 4.06
N ASN A 223 -6.80 -18.32 3.68
CA ASN A 223 -7.06 -19.55 2.94
C ASN A 223 -7.78 -20.58 3.81
N ASN A 224 -8.61 -21.39 3.17
CA ASN A 224 -9.29 -22.53 3.77
C ASN A 224 -10.21 -22.18 4.96
N ASN A 225 -10.78 -20.98 4.95
CA ASN A 225 -11.71 -20.51 5.99
C ASN A 225 -13.20 -20.64 5.59
N GLY A 226 -13.49 -21.14 4.38
CA GLY A 226 -14.83 -21.31 3.84
C GLY A 226 -15.51 -20.00 3.44
N LYS A 227 -14.74 -18.92 3.25
CA LYS A 227 -15.24 -17.59 2.91
C LYS A 227 -14.47 -17.02 1.73
N GLY A 228 -15.11 -16.13 0.96
CA GLY A 228 -14.50 -15.27 -0.04
C GLY A 228 -13.48 -15.93 -0.95
N VAL A 229 -12.26 -15.40 -0.92
CA VAL A 229 -11.16 -15.69 -1.85
C VAL A 229 -9.94 -16.26 -1.11
N CYS A 230 -8.95 -16.75 -1.87
CA CYS A 230 -7.64 -17.08 -1.32
C CYS A 230 -6.66 -15.92 -1.49
N GLY A 231 -5.75 -15.75 -0.53
CA GLY A 231 -4.56 -14.92 -0.65
C GLY A 231 -3.35 -15.75 -1.07
N VAL A 232 -2.40 -15.15 -1.80
CA VAL A 232 -1.14 -15.83 -2.18
C VAL A 232 -0.39 -16.33 -0.94
N ALA A 233 -0.43 -15.56 0.14
CA ALA A 233 0.17 -15.87 1.45
C ALA A 233 -0.90 -15.93 2.56
N GLY A 234 -2.07 -16.49 2.24
CA GLY A 234 -3.23 -16.54 3.14
C GLY A 234 -3.15 -17.60 4.25
N GLY A 235 -2.07 -18.35 4.31
CA GLY A 235 -1.90 -19.47 5.24
C GLY A 235 -2.63 -20.74 4.80
N THR A 236 -2.62 -21.77 5.64
CA THR A 236 -3.30 -23.09 5.46
C THR A 236 -4.03 -23.47 6.72
#